data_0a862a182405bdcedb6bce8c5e571800
#
_entry.id   0a862a182405bdcedb6bce8c5e571800
#
_cell.length_a   1.000
_cell.length_b   1.000
_cell.length_c   1.000
_cell.angle_alpha   90.00
_cell.angle_beta   90.00
_cell.angle_gamma   90.00
#
_symmetry.space_group_name_H-M   'P 1'
#
loop_
_entity.id
_entity.type
_entity.pdbx_description
1 polymer ?
#
loop_
_entity_poly.entity_id
_entity_poly.type
_entity_poly.pdbx_seq_one_letter_code
_entity_poly.pdbx_strand_id
1 'polypeptide(L)'
;MWKKLGRKISTTVKDDPEKHSQIYVPNPVIVPGGRFREFYYWDSYWTIEGLLLSGMNQTVKGMLENFLMMVKDYGMVPNGGRIYYTRRSQPPYLIPMFKLYMDHHFDQDFLRDNIELLEKEFLFWHNERQVKVQDRKGMTHHVAQYRVNVSDPRPESYREDYALAQDLATEEEKQQLYVELKSGAESGWDYSTRWFVNNETNNGTMKDTNVTSIVPVDLNSLLCVNAQTLSYFYNRLGMHDKKREYDRIAEEKNITMSKIFWDQTDGVWYDYDLNAKSRRRYFYMSNLHPIWSGCYGPEGSRARTMEKLIKYLNNKGVLKYDGGMPTSLEDSGQQWDFPNAWAPLQHLAIMGLYEARNIHHAAEELSFELAEKWIRTNWKGYQELHAMFEKYNVTVVGKAGGGGEYEVQPGFGWSNGVAMRLLELFGDRLTPTEGNSAASPTLSLALGLLMGLLSLGVRSQFF
;
A
#
# COMPACT_ATOMS: atom_id res chain seq x y z
N MET A 1 -3.56 2.95 22.05
CA MET A 1 -3.97 2.31 20.77
C MET A 1 -3.02 1.18 20.39
N TRP A 2 -1.75 1.40 20.11
CA TRP A 2 -0.77 0.40 19.67
C TRP A 2 -0.61 -0.81 20.59
N LYS A 3 -0.68 -0.62 21.92
CA LYS A 3 -0.63 -1.73 22.90
C LYS A 3 -1.73 -2.80 22.68
N LYS A 4 -2.89 -2.43 22.14
CA LYS A 4 -3.97 -3.37 21.83
C LYS A 4 -3.66 -4.25 20.61
N LEU A 5 -2.81 -3.75 19.71
CA LEU A 5 -2.41 -4.43 18.47
C LEU A 5 -1.06 -5.17 18.62
N GLY A 6 -0.32 -4.93 19.70
CA GLY A 6 0.95 -5.60 19.97
C GLY A 6 0.78 -7.09 20.22
N ARG A 7 1.61 -7.91 19.57
CA ARG A 7 1.67 -9.37 19.76
C ARG A 7 3.12 -9.83 19.84
N LYS A 8 3.33 -10.89 20.63
CA LYS A 8 4.59 -11.63 20.67
C LYS A 8 4.30 -13.08 20.32
N ILE A 9 5.07 -13.62 19.39
CA ILE A 9 4.94 -15.03 19.00
C ILE A 9 5.53 -15.90 20.11
N SER A 10 4.81 -16.96 20.48
CA SER A 10 5.26 -17.90 21.51
C SER A 10 6.52 -18.63 21.06
N THR A 11 7.45 -18.85 21.98
CA THR A 11 8.64 -19.68 21.73
C THR A 11 8.30 -21.12 21.38
N THR A 12 7.13 -21.63 21.78
CA THR A 12 6.65 -22.96 21.36
C THR A 12 6.56 -23.11 19.84
N VAL A 13 6.31 -22.01 19.11
CA VAL A 13 6.33 -22.00 17.63
C VAL A 13 7.74 -22.24 17.09
N LYS A 14 8.77 -21.74 17.78
CA LYS A 14 10.17 -21.97 17.44
C LYS A 14 10.62 -23.39 17.80
N ASP A 15 10.17 -23.89 18.97
CA ASP A 15 10.60 -25.15 19.53
C ASP A 15 9.96 -26.35 18.82
N ASP A 16 8.69 -26.21 18.38
CA ASP A 16 7.90 -27.25 17.70
C ASP A 16 7.27 -26.71 16.38
N PRO A 17 8.06 -26.24 15.39
CA PRO A 17 7.53 -25.55 14.20
C PRO A 17 6.59 -26.41 13.38
N GLU A 18 6.73 -27.73 13.37
CA GLU A 18 5.86 -28.65 12.65
C GLU A 18 4.44 -28.76 13.21
N LYS A 19 4.20 -28.28 14.42
CA LYS A 19 2.87 -28.24 15.07
C LYS A 19 2.12 -26.92 14.80
N HIS A 20 2.76 -25.95 14.15
CA HIS A 20 2.26 -24.59 14.00
C HIS A 20 2.27 -24.15 12.55
N SER A 21 1.19 -23.49 12.09
CA SER A 21 1.19 -22.78 10.82
C SER A 21 1.80 -21.38 10.93
N GLN A 22 2.02 -20.88 12.14
CA GLN A 22 2.61 -19.57 12.40
C GLN A 22 4.12 -19.57 12.12
N ILE A 23 4.63 -18.48 11.54
CA ILE A 23 6.06 -18.24 11.41
C ILE A 23 6.55 -17.62 12.73
N TYR A 24 7.60 -18.23 13.34
CA TYR A 24 8.23 -17.62 14.50
C TYR A 24 9.03 -16.38 14.09
N VAL A 25 8.86 -15.30 14.85
CA VAL A 25 9.69 -14.10 14.78
C VAL A 25 10.14 -13.70 16.19
N PRO A 26 11.41 -13.25 16.37
CA PRO A 26 11.97 -13.00 17.70
C PRO A 26 11.40 -11.74 18.36
N ASN A 27 11.07 -10.70 17.58
CA ASN A 27 10.62 -9.43 18.11
C ASN A 27 9.09 -9.33 18.10
N PRO A 28 8.50 -8.53 19.00
CA PRO A 28 7.07 -8.21 18.95
C PRO A 28 6.67 -7.58 17.61
N VAL A 29 5.42 -7.80 17.23
CA VAL A 29 4.80 -7.26 16.02
C VAL A 29 3.55 -6.46 16.37
N ILE A 30 3.21 -5.51 15.53
CA ILE A 30 1.91 -4.84 15.56
C ILE A 30 1.07 -5.45 14.43
N VAL A 31 -0.07 -6.05 14.80
CA VAL A 31 -0.98 -6.67 13.85
C VAL A 31 -1.97 -5.63 13.30
N PRO A 32 -2.57 -5.86 12.10
CA PRO A 32 -3.54 -4.93 11.52
C PRO A 32 -4.73 -4.66 12.43
N GLY A 33 -5.34 -5.69 13.02
CA GLY A 33 -6.47 -5.56 13.93
C GLY A 33 -7.66 -6.43 13.55
N GLY A 34 -8.68 -6.43 14.39
CA GLY A 34 -9.88 -7.24 14.20
C GLY A 34 -9.55 -8.74 14.08
N ARG A 35 -10.00 -9.37 13.00
CA ARG A 35 -9.70 -10.78 12.69
C ARG A 35 -8.24 -11.06 12.32
N PHE A 36 -7.50 -10.02 11.86
CA PHE A 36 -6.11 -10.13 11.42
C PHE A 36 -5.16 -10.06 12.62
N ARG A 37 -4.86 -11.21 13.21
CA ARG A 37 -4.14 -11.36 14.48
C ARG A 37 -2.68 -11.76 14.34
N GLU A 38 -2.17 -11.92 13.13
CA GLU A 38 -0.76 -12.03 12.78
C GLU A 38 -0.28 -10.77 12.07
N PHE A 39 1.06 -10.63 11.90
CA PHE A 39 1.59 -9.53 11.10
C PHE A 39 1.28 -9.76 9.62
N TYR A 40 1.10 -8.65 8.90
CA TYR A 40 1.01 -8.61 7.44
C TYR A 40 2.05 -7.64 6.92
N TYR A 41 2.57 -7.93 5.69
CA TYR A 41 3.74 -7.25 5.18
C TYR A 41 3.44 -5.78 4.87
N TRP A 42 2.65 -5.48 3.86
CA TRP A 42 2.47 -4.10 3.38
C TRP A 42 1.74 -3.20 4.37
N ASP A 43 0.81 -3.72 5.18
CA ASP A 43 0.10 -3.01 6.25
C ASP A 43 1.06 -2.35 7.24
N SER A 44 2.21 -2.98 7.44
CA SER A 44 3.23 -2.53 8.38
C SER A 44 3.84 -1.19 8.00
N TYR A 45 3.80 -0.77 6.72
CA TYR A 45 4.34 0.52 6.30
C TYR A 45 3.64 1.68 7.01
N TRP A 46 2.31 1.75 6.93
CA TRP A 46 1.51 2.81 7.56
C TRP A 46 1.45 2.66 9.08
N THR A 47 1.49 1.43 9.58
CA THR A 47 1.62 1.15 11.01
C THR A 47 2.94 1.68 11.56
N ILE A 48 4.06 1.44 10.89
CA ILE A 48 5.40 1.93 11.26
C ILE A 48 5.44 3.45 11.27
N GLU A 49 4.85 4.12 10.30
CA GLU A 49 4.77 5.58 10.27
C GLU A 49 4.09 6.12 11.54
N GLY A 50 2.94 5.55 11.93
CA GLY A 50 2.25 5.90 13.16
C GLY A 50 3.02 5.55 14.44
N LEU A 51 3.78 4.45 14.44
CA LEU A 51 4.66 4.08 15.57
C LEU A 51 5.82 5.05 15.75
N LEU A 52 6.45 5.47 14.65
CA LEU A 52 7.53 6.48 14.69
C LEU A 52 7.05 7.81 15.24
N LEU A 53 5.88 8.27 14.80
CA LEU A 53 5.23 9.48 15.36
C LEU A 53 4.89 9.32 16.85
N SER A 54 4.72 8.09 17.33
CA SER A 54 4.51 7.77 18.75
C SER A 54 5.81 7.57 19.54
N GLY A 55 6.98 7.78 18.96
CA GLY A 55 8.29 7.58 19.59
C GLY A 55 8.67 6.11 19.83
N MET A 56 7.98 5.15 19.18
CA MET A 56 8.17 3.70 19.38
C MET A 56 9.28 3.11 18.49
N ASN A 57 10.43 3.79 18.42
CA ASN A 57 11.53 3.46 17.51
C ASN A 57 12.05 2.01 17.70
N GLN A 58 12.15 1.53 18.94
CA GLN A 58 12.61 0.17 19.22
C GLN A 58 11.63 -0.91 18.71
N THR A 59 10.32 -0.65 18.82
CA THR A 59 9.29 -1.53 18.25
C THR A 59 9.43 -1.59 16.73
N VAL A 60 9.63 -0.44 16.08
CA VAL A 60 9.83 -0.38 14.63
C VAL A 60 11.10 -1.13 14.22
N LYS A 61 12.23 -0.91 14.90
CA LYS A 61 13.47 -1.63 14.62
C LYS A 61 13.25 -3.15 14.70
N GLY A 62 12.59 -3.63 15.76
CA GLY A 62 12.28 -5.05 15.92
C GLY A 62 11.36 -5.60 14.82
N MET A 63 10.39 -4.83 14.33
CA MET A 63 9.56 -5.22 13.19
C MET A 63 10.38 -5.34 11.91
N LEU A 64 11.30 -4.39 11.66
CA LEU A 64 12.21 -4.44 10.52
C LEU A 64 13.15 -5.65 10.59
N GLU A 65 13.73 -5.93 11.77
CA GLU A 65 14.56 -7.13 11.99
C GLU A 65 13.79 -8.43 11.71
N ASN A 66 12.51 -8.50 12.07
CA ASN A 66 11.65 -9.64 11.74
C ASN A 66 11.49 -9.81 10.22
N PHE A 67 11.24 -8.73 9.47
CA PHE A 67 11.14 -8.79 8.00
C PHE A 67 12.48 -9.15 7.34
N LEU A 68 13.59 -8.61 7.83
CA LEU A 68 14.92 -8.94 7.32
C LEU A 68 15.27 -10.42 7.54
N MET A 69 14.88 -10.99 8.69
CA MET A 69 15.00 -12.43 8.95
C MET A 69 14.21 -13.23 7.89
N MET A 70 12.98 -12.80 7.55
CA MET A 70 12.19 -13.49 6.52
C MET A 70 12.83 -13.40 5.14
N VAL A 71 13.39 -12.25 4.76
CA VAL A 71 14.14 -12.13 3.50
C VAL A 71 15.35 -13.07 3.49
N LYS A 72 16.03 -13.21 4.63
CA LYS A 72 17.15 -14.16 4.77
C LYS A 72 16.69 -15.59 4.53
N ASP A 73 15.61 -16.01 5.18
CA ASP A 73 15.14 -17.40 5.24
C ASP A 73 14.33 -17.80 3.98
N TYR A 74 13.50 -16.91 3.43
CA TYR A 74 12.59 -17.20 2.32
C TYR A 74 12.95 -16.49 1.01
N GLY A 75 13.94 -15.60 1.00
CA GLY A 75 14.32 -14.80 -0.19
C GLY A 75 13.43 -13.58 -0.45
N MET A 76 12.32 -13.46 0.25
CA MET A 76 11.34 -12.37 0.19
C MET A 76 10.65 -12.21 1.54
N VAL A 77 9.88 -11.15 1.73
CA VAL A 77 8.93 -11.06 2.86
C VAL A 77 7.63 -11.76 2.45
N PRO A 78 7.19 -12.83 3.15
CA PRO A 78 5.89 -13.45 2.91
C PRO A 78 4.72 -12.48 3.14
N ASN A 79 3.57 -12.77 2.51
CA ASN A 79 2.34 -11.98 2.66
C ASN A 79 1.98 -11.67 4.13
N GLY A 80 2.21 -12.63 5.02
CA GLY A 80 1.94 -12.54 6.46
C GLY A 80 2.58 -13.67 7.25
N GLY A 81 2.26 -13.74 8.53
CA GLY A 81 2.90 -14.58 9.53
C GLY A 81 2.54 -16.07 9.50
N ARG A 82 2.24 -16.65 8.36
CA ARG A 82 1.87 -18.08 8.24
C ARG A 82 2.73 -18.79 7.19
N ILE A 83 3.05 -20.06 7.41
CA ILE A 83 3.86 -20.85 6.47
C ILE A 83 3.21 -21.00 5.09
N TYR A 84 1.89 -21.01 5.00
CA TYR A 84 1.19 -21.07 3.71
C TYR A 84 1.26 -19.76 2.92
N TYR A 85 1.75 -18.67 3.51
CA TYR A 85 2.06 -17.40 2.83
C TYR A 85 3.47 -17.36 2.23
N THR A 86 4.36 -18.34 2.51
CA THR A 86 5.77 -18.28 2.08
C THR A 86 5.97 -18.42 0.56
N ARG A 87 4.90 -18.71 -0.18
CA ARG A 87 4.94 -18.80 -1.67
C ARG A 87 4.44 -17.55 -2.37
N ARG A 88 3.95 -16.54 -1.63
CA ARG A 88 3.57 -15.24 -2.15
C ARG A 88 3.99 -14.13 -1.18
N SER A 89 4.25 -12.96 -1.75
CA SER A 89 4.55 -11.75 -0.99
C SER A 89 3.31 -10.84 -0.90
N GLN A 90 3.54 -9.58 -0.63
CA GLN A 90 2.64 -8.43 -0.80
C GLN A 90 3.45 -7.28 -1.39
N PRO A 91 2.86 -6.12 -1.77
CA PRO A 91 3.62 -5.00 -2.33
C PRO A 91 4.88 -4.66 -1.52
N PRO A 92 6.06 -4.48 -2.17
CA PRO A 92 7.37 -4.46 -1.52
C PRO A 92 7.69 -3.16 -0.78
N TYR A 93 7.10 -2.97 0.39
CA TYR A 93 7.29 -1.78 1.22
C TYR A 93 8.46 -1.87 2.23
N LEU A 94 9.24 -2.95 2.29
CA LEU A 94 10.34 -3.08 3.26
C LEU A 94 11.38 -1.94 3.13
N ILE A 95 11.81 -1.64 1.90
CA ILE A 95 12.77 -0.55 1.66
C ILE A 95 12.18 0.82 2.05
N PRO A 96 10.93 1.18 1.69
CA PRO A 96 10.26 2.36 2.23
C PRO A 96 10.11 2.38 3.75
N MET A 97 9.79 1.25 4.39
CA MET A 97 9.73 1.15 5.87
C MET A 97 11.10 1.43 6.50
N PHE A 98 12.15 0.87 5.91
CA PHE A 98 13.53 1.08 6.35
C PHE A 98 13.93 2.56 6.18
N LYS A 99 13.51 3.18 5.07
CA LYS A 99 13.73 4.62 4.83
C LYS A 99 13.04 5.48 5.87
N LEU A 100 11.77 5.20 6.21
CA LEU A 100 11.05 5.91 7.27
C LEU A 100 11.79 5.82 8.60
N TYR A 101 12.25 4.64 8.99
CA TYR A 101 13.02 4.46 10.22
C TYR A 101 14.33 5.26 10.19
N MET A 102 15.10 5.20 9.08
CA MET A 102 16.35 5.93 8.92
C MET A 102 16.18 7.44 8.91
N ASP A 103 15.07 7.95 8.40
CA ASP A 103 14.78 9.39 8.40
C ASP A 103 14.47 9.91 9.82
N HIS A 104 13.83 9.09 10.67
CA HIS A 104 13.53 9.42 12.04
C HIS A 104 14.71 9.16 13.01
N HIS A 105 15.47 8.12 12.75
CA HIS A 105 16.57 7.67 13.60
C HIS A 105 17.65 7.02 12.74
N PHE A 106 18.60 7.83 12.26
CA PHE A 106 19.66 7.34 11.40
C PHE A 106 20.62 6.42 12.17
N ASP A 107 20.56 5.11 11.88
CA ASP A 107 21.40 4.06 12.42
C ASP A 107 22.27 3.46 11.31
N GLN A 108 23.49 4.00 11.16
CA GLN A 108 24.40 3.63 10.07
C GLN A 108 24.85 2.18 10.15
N ASP A 109 25.04 1.66 11.35
CA ASP A 109 25.50 0.26 11.54
C ASP A 109 24.35 -0.70 11.19
N PHE A 110 23.13 -0.41 11.63
CA PHE A 110 21.94 -1.18 11.24
C PHE A 110 21.72 -1.17 9.72
N LEU A 111 21.95 -0.04 9.05
CA LEU A 111 21.87 0.03 7.58
C LEU A 111 22.95 -0.83 6.93
N ARG A 112 24.22 -0.71 7.39
CA ARG A 112 25.35 -1.47 6.83
C ARG A 112 25.17 -2.96 6.94
N ASP A 113 24.71 -3.40 8.11
CA ASP A 113 24.56 -4.84 8.42
C ASP A 113 23.42 -5.50 7.63
N ASN A 114 22.49 -4.69 7.09
CA ASN A 114 21.26 -5.20 6.47
C ASN A 114 21.04 -4.78 5.02
N ILE A 115 21.92 -3.95 4.43
CA ILE A 115 21.73 -3.43 3.06
C ILE A 115 21.62 -4.54 2.01
N GLU A 116 22.36 -5.64 2.18
CA GLU A 116 22.34 -6.80 1.26
C GLU A 116 20.98 -7.54 1.32
N LEU A 117 20.32 -7.56 2.48
CA LEU A 117 18.99 -8.16 2.60
C LEU A 117 17.92 -7.26 1.97
N LEU A 118 18.05 -5.94 2.07
CA LEU A 118 17.18 -5.01 1.35
C LEU A 118 17.35 -5.15 -0.17
N GLU A 119 18.60 -5.29 -0.64
CA GLU A 119 18.88 -5.57 -2.04
C GLU A 119 18.32 -6.92 -2.48
N LYS A 120 18.43 -7.97 -1.65
CA LYS A 120 17.92 -9.31 -1.94
C LYS A 120 16.39 -9.29 -2.15
N GLU A 121 15.64 -8.56 -1.31
CA GLU A 121 14.21 -8.39 -1.50
C GLU A 121 13.87 -7.63 -2.78
N PHE A 122 14.58 -6.54 -3.07
CA PHE A 122 14.42 -5.81 -4.34
C PHE A 122 14.64 -6.73 -5.54
N LEU A 123 15.71 -7.53 -5.52
CA LEU A 123 16.06 -8.45 -6.60
C LEU A 123 15.05 -9.58 -6.79
N PHE A 124 14.38 -10.05 -5.73
CA PHE A 124 13.25 -10.97 -5.88
C PHE A 124 12.17 -10.38 -6.80
N TRP A 125 11.73 -9.16 -6.53
CA TRP A 125 10.73 -8.50 -7.37
C TRP A 125 11.23 -8.14 -8.75
N HIS A 126 12.48 -7.71 -8.82
CA HIS A 126 13.11 -7.30 -10.08
C HIS A 126 13.35 -8.46 -11.04
N ASN A 127 13.65 -9.66 -10.52
CA ASN A 127 14.01 -10.82 -11.34
C ASN A 127 12.86 -11.84 -11.44
N GLU A 128 12.27 -12.25 -10.30
CA GLU A 128 11.29 -13.34 -10.25
C GLU A 128 9.88 -12.91 -10.69
N ARG A 129 9.57 -11.64 -10.61
CA ARG A 129 8.28 -11.06 -11.03
C ARG A 129 8.37 -10.29 -12.35
N GLN A 130 9.49 -10.43 -13.07
CA GLN A 130 9.76 -9.68 -14.28
C GLN A 130 9.02 -10.24 -15.50
N VAL A 131 8.53 -9.31 -16.31
CA VAL A 131 8.02 -9.56 -17.68
C VAL A 131 8.55 -8.47 -18.62
N LYS A 132 8.63 -8.82 -19.92
CA LYS A 132 9.10 -7.90 -20.96
C LYS A 132 7.93 -7.29 -21.72
N VAL A 133 7.94 -5.96 -21.87
CA VAL A 133 6.96 -5.21 -22.65
C VAL A 133 7.70 -4.35 -23.67
N GLN A 134 7.20 -4.29 -24.88
CA GLN A 134 7.74 -3.37 -25.91
C GLN A 134 6.93 -2.09 -25.96
N ASP A 135 7.61 -0.95 -26.02
CA ASP A 135 6.98 0.33 -26.27
C ASP A 135 6.61 0.50 -27.77
N ARG A 136 5.93 1.60 -28.09
CA ARG A 136 5.52 1.92 -29.47
C ARG A 136 6.68 2.06 -30.48
N LYS A 137 7.93 2.18 -30.00
CA LYS A 137 9.13 2.26 -30.82
C LYS A 137 9.87 0.93 -30.91
N GLY A 138 9.31 -0.14 -30.33
CA GLY A 138 9.91 -1.47 -30.28
C GLY A 138 11.00 -1.65 -29.23
N MET A 139 11.24 -0.64 -28.36
CA MET A 139 12.19 -0.76 -27.25
C MET A 139 11.61 -1.67 -26.17
N THR A 140 12.40 -2.62 -25.69
CA THR A 140 12.00 -3.56 -24.62
C THR A 140 12.21 -2.91 -23.26
N HIS A 141 11.17 -2.97 -22.43
CA HIS A 141 11.17 -2.55 -21.05
C HIS A 141 10.97 -3.75 -20.11
N HIS A 142 11.73 -3.78 -19.02
CA HIS A 142 11.60 -4.78 -17.97
C HIS A 142 10.68 -4.25 -16.87
N VAL A 143 9.50 -4.84 -16.79
CA VAL A 143 8.44 -4.48 -15.82
C VAL A 143 8.10 -5.65 -14.92
N ALA A 144 7.50 -5.39 -13.78
CA ALA A 144 7.07 -6.43 -12.85
C ALA A 144 5.56 -6.62 -12.86
N GLN A 145 5.13 -7.83 -12.57
CA GLN A 145 3.72 -8.22 -12.38
C GLN A 145 3.54 -9.02 -11.11
N TYR A 146 2.33 -9.07 -10.57
CA TYR A 146 1.99 -10.04 -9.53
C TYR A 146 1.77 -11.41 -10.18
N ARG A 147 2.50 -12.41 -9.70
CA ARG A 147 2.41 -13.76 -10.25
C ARG A 147 2.86 -14.81 -9.25
N VAL A 148 1.95 -15.67 -8.86
CA VAL A 148 2.19 -16.75 -7.91
C VAL A 148 1.97 -18.09 -8.61
N ASN A 149 3.03 -18.86 -8.79
CA ASN A 149 2.99 -20.16 -9.49
C ASN A 149 2.57 -21.28 -8.52
N VAL A 150 1.38 -21.19 -7.94
CA VAL A 150 0.79 -22.21 -7.05
C VAL A 150 -0.66 -22.41 -7.42
N SER A 151 -1.00 -23.59 -7.91
CA SER A 151 -2.27 -23.93 -8.55
C SER A 151 -3.31 -24.59 -7.64
N ASP A 152 -3.15 -24.52 -6.32
CA ASP A 152 -4.14 -24.98 -5.35
C ASP A 152 -4.97 -23.80 -4.81
N PRO A 153 -6.16 -24.01 -4.21
CA PRO A 153 -6.90 -22.97 -3.50
C PRO A 153 -6.05 -22.30 -2.42
N ARG A 154 -6.35 -21.05 -2.07
CA ARG A 154 -5.72 -20.35 -0.95
C ARG A 154 -6.10 -21.04 0.37
N PRO A 155 -5.16 -21.43 1.25
CA PRO A 155 -5.52 -22.06 2.52
C PRO A 155 -6.42 -21.21 3.41
N GLU A 156 -6.23 -19.89 3.41
CA GLU A 156 -7.04 -18.94 4.20
C GLU A 156 -8.44 -18.69 3.66
N SER A 157 -8.70 -19.00 2.39
CA SER A 157 -9.99 -18.89 1.70
C SER A 157 -10.30 -20.14 0.87
N TYR A 158 -9.94 -21.31 1.40
CA TYR A 158 -10.02 -22.57 0.67
C TYR A 158 -11.45 -22.88 0.18
N ARG A 159 -12.43 -22.69 1.05
CA ARG A 159 -13.82 -22.94 0.73
C ARG A 159 -14.34 -22.04 -0.39
N GLU A 160 -14.01 -20.76 -0.32
CA GLU A 160 -14.45 -19.75 -1.27
C GLU A 160 -13.83 -20.00 -2.65
N ASP A 161 -12.51 -20.24 -2.71
CA ASP A 161 -11.78 -20.54 -3.96
C ASP A 161 -12.29 -21.85 -4.59
N TYR A 162 -12.45 -22.90 -3.77
CA TYR A 162 -12.95 -24.18 -4.24
C TYR A 162 -14.36 -24.08 -4.79
N ALA A 163 -15.27 -23.39 -4.10
CA ALA A 163 -16.65 -23.17 -4.54
C ALA A 163 -16.71 -22.36 -5.82
N LEU A 164 -15.86 -21.31 -5.96
CA LEU A 164 -15.78 -20.48 -7.17
C LEU A 164 -15.38 -21.30 -8.42
N ALA A 165 -14.50 -22.28 -8.25
CA ALA A 165 -13.99 -23.11 -9.32
C ALA A 165 -14.89 -24.28 -9.74
N GLN A 166 -15.97 -24.60 -8.99
CA GLN A 166 -16.78 -25.81 -9.21
C GLN A 166 -17.38 -25.93 -10.60
N ASP A 167 -17.81 -24.81 -11.20
CA ASP A 167 -18.47 -24.80 -12.52
C ASP A 167 -17.48 -24.73 -13.70
N LEU A 168 -16.16 -24.72 -13.44
CA LEU A 168 -15.16 -24.75 -14.49
C LEU A 168 -15.04 -26.18 -15.06
N ALA A 169 -14.89 -26.29 -16.39
CA ALA A 169 -15.02 -27.54 -17.09
C ALA A 169 -13.81 -28.48 -16.89
N THR A 170 -12.61 -27.92 -16.74
CA THR A 170 -11.36 -28.71 -16.66
C THR A 170 -10.57 -28.40 -15.38
N GLU A 171 -9.71 -29.31 -14.99
CA GLU A 171 -8.79 -29.10 -13.86
C GLU A 171 -7.76 -28.02 -14.16
N GLU A 172 -7.35 -27.88 -15.43
CA GLU A 172 -6.43 -26.83 -15.88
C GLU A 172 -7.06 -25.43 -15.68
N GLU A 173 -8.35 -25.26 -16.00
CA GLU A 173 -9.08 -24.01 -15.78
C GLU A 173 -9.19 -23.69 -14.28
N LYS A 174 -9.48 -24.69 -13.44
CA LYS A 174 -9.51 -24.52 -11.98
C LYS A 174 -8.15 -24.11 -11.42
N GLN A 175 -7.09 -24.81 -11.83
CA GLN A 175 -5.73 -24.52 -11.43
C GLN A 175 -5.29 -23.12 -11.87
N GLN A 176 -5.63 -22.70 -13.09
CA GLN A 176 -5.34 -21.34 -13.56
C GLN A 176 -6.10 -20.30 -12.71
N LEU A 177 -7.37 -20.52 -12.42
CA LEU A 177 -8.13 -19.61 -11.54
C LEU A 177 -7.46 -19.50 -10.16
N TYR A 178 -6.98 -20.58 -9.56
CA TYR A 178 -6.28 -20.53 -8.27
C TYR A 178 -4.95 -19.75 -8.35
N VAL A 179 -4.22 -19.84 -9.48
CA VAL A 179 -3.04 -19.01 -9.72
C VAL A 179 -3.42 -17.53 -9.77
N GLU A 180 -4.50 -17.18 -10.46
CA GLU A 180 -4.97 -15.79 -10.58
C GLU A 180 -5.45 -15.23 -9.22
N LEU A 181 -6.20 -16.01 -8.45
CA LEU A 181 -6.65 -15.61 -7.11
C LEU A 181 -5.48 -15.37 -6.16
N LYS A 182 -4.46 -16.25 -6.17
CA LYS A 182 -3.24 -16.04 -5.35
C LYS A 182 -2.43 -14.83 -5.81
N SER A 183 -2.36 -14.61 -7.12
CA SER A 183 -1.68 -13.43 -7.67
C SER A 183 -2.42 -12.14 -7.31
N GLY A 184 -3.75 -12.17 -7.26
CA GLY A 184 -4.57 -11.09 -6.74
C GLY A 184 -4.31 -10.82 -5.26
N ALA A 185 -4.21 -11.87 -4.44
CA ALA A 185 -3.85 -11.75 -3.03
C ALA A 185 -2.42 -11.19 -2.83
N GLU A 186 -1.45 -11.53 -3.71
CA GLU A 186 -0.10 -10.93 -3.69
C GLU A 186 -0.13 -9.42 -3.93
N SER A 187 -1.10 -8.93 -4.70
CA SER A 187 -1.25 -7.49 -4.98
C SER A 187 -1.73 -6.66 -3.77
N GLY A 188 -2.31 -7.31 -2.78
CA GLY A 188 -3.03 -6.65 -1.68
C GLY A 188 -4.40 -6.11 -2.05
N TRP A 189 -4.83 -6.21 -3.33
CA TRP A 189 -6.15 -5.76 -3.82
C TRP A 189 -7.06 -6.96 -4.12
N ASP A 190 -7.30 -7.77 -3.15
CA ASP A 190 -8.15 -8.97 -3.17
C ASP A 190 -9.59 -8.66 -2.68
N TYR A 191 -10.61 -8.34 -3.54
CA TYR A 191 -10.45 -8.24 -4.98
C TYR A 191 -11.03 -6.94 -5.53
N SER A 192 -10.87 -6.73 -6.84
CA SER A 192 -11.33 -5.55 -7.57
C SER A 192 -11.54 -5.91 -9.04
N THR A 193 -12.43 -5.20 -9.72
CA THR A 193 -12.55 -5.18 -11.19
C THR A 193 -11.24 -4.83 -11.90
N ARG A 194 -10.28 -4.27 -11.17
CA ARG A 194 -8.93 -4.02 -11.67
C ARG A 194 -8.31 -5.28 -12.29
N TRP A 195 -8.63 -6.43 -11.73
CA TRP A 195 -8.08 -7.74 -12.12
C TRP A 195 -9.00 -8.53 -13.04
N PHE A 196 -10.21 -8.05 -13.31
CA PHE A 196 -11.13 -8.74 -14.21
C PHE A 196 -10.78 -8.42 -15.67
N VAL A 197 -10.69 -9.47 -16.49
CA VAL A 197 -10.45 -9.35 -17.92
C VAL A 197 -11.49 -10.19 -18.65
N ASN A 198 -12.50 -9.52 -19.19
CA ASN A 198 -13.55 -10.13 -19.99
C ASN A 198 -13.71 -9.33 -21.28
N ASN A 199 -13.37 -9.91 -22.42
CA ASN A 199 -13.38 -9.24 -23.73
C ASN A 199 -12.66 -7.86 -23.70
N GLU A 200 -11.44 -7.84 -23.12
CA GLU A 200 -10.60 -6.64 -22.95
C GLU A 200 -11.19 -5.56 -22.03
N THR A 201 -12.33 -5.81 -21.38
CA THR A 201 -12.94 -4.91 -20.40
C THR A 201 -12.62 -5.35 -18.97
N ASN A 202 -12.95 -4.49 -17.98
CA ASN A 202 -12.90 -4.80 -16.56
C ASN A 202 -14.25 -5.30 -16.00
N ASN A 203 -15.22 -5.55 -16.86
CA ASN A 203 -16.50 -6.15 -16.48
C ASN A 203 -16.31 -7.65 -16.19
N GLY A 204 -17.14 -8.18 -15.31
CA GLY A 204 -17.08 -9.61 -15.02
C GLY A 204 -17.31 -9.94 -13.55
N THR A 205 -16.83 -11.10 -13.19
CA THR A 205 -16.93 -11.70 -11.85
C THR A 205 -15.55 -12.17 -11.38
N MET A 206 -15.49 -12.74 -10.19
CA MET A 206 -14.26 -13.37 -9.68
C MET A 206 -13.69 -14.47 -10.59
N LYS A 207 -14.52 -15.10 -11.44
CA LYS A 207 -14.07 -16.10 -12.44
C LYS A 207 -13.29 -15.47 -13.58
N ASP A 208 -13.46 -14.17 -13.82
CA ASP A 208 -12.77 -13.42 -14.87
C ASP A 208 -11.44 -12.80 -14.38
N THR A 209 -11.01 -13.15 -13.16
CA THR A 209 -9.73 -12.70 -12.58
C THR A 209 -8.56 -13.18 -13.42
N ASN A 210 -7.73 -12.23 -13.90
CA ASN A 210 -6.57 -12.52 -14.76
C ASN A 210 -5.41 -11.54 -14.43
N VAL A 211 -4.93 -11.63 -13.21
CA VAL A 211 -3.87 -10.75 -12.66
C VAL A 211 -2.57 -10.91 -13.44
N THR A 212 -2.27 -12.16 -13.85
CA THR A 212 -1.02 -12.48 -14.55
C THR A 212 -0.94 -11.92 -15.97
N SER A 213 -2.06 -11.42 -16.52
CA SER A 213 -2.06 -10.68 -17.79
C SER A 213 -1.87 -9.18 -17.63
N ILE A 214 -1.84 -8.66 -16.39
CA ILE A 214 -1.79 -7.23 -16.10
C ILE A 214 -0.44 -6.87 -15.50
N VAL A 215 0.15 -5.80 -16.03
CA VAL A 215 1.34 -5.16 -15.46
C VAL A 215 0.87 -3.96 -14.63
N PRO A 216 0.94 -4.04 -13.30
CA PRO A 216 0.38 -3.01 -12.42
C PRO A 216 1.29 -1.79 -12.30
N VAL A 217 0.70 -0.62 -12.41
CA VAL A 217 1.42 0.66 -12.39
C VAL A 217 2.04 0.94 -11.01
N ASP A 218 1.33 0.61 -9.94
CA ASP A 218 1.77 0.81 -8.56
C ASP A 218 2.99 -0.03 -8.19
N LEU A 219 3.01 -1.32 -8.52
CA LEU A 219 4.17 -2.19 -8.30
C LEU A 219 5.42 -1.65 -9.01
N ASN A 220 5.27 -1.22 -10.28
CA ASN A 220 6.40 -0.73 -11.07
C ASN A 220 6.90 0.64 -10.56
N SER A 221 6.00 1.48 -10.12
CA SER A 221 6.30 2.74 -9.44
C SER A 221 7.00 2.50 -8.09
N LEU A 222 6.55 1.51 -7.31
CA LEU A 222 7.16 1.13 -6.04
C LEU A 222 8.58 0.58 -6.23
N LEU A 223 8.81 -0.24 -7.25
CA LEU A 223 10.16 -0.71 -7.58
C LEU A 223 11.08 0.42 -8.05
N CYS A 224 10.53 1.47 -8.66
CA CYS A 224 11.31 2.66 -9.01
C CYS A 224 11.80 3.41 -7.77
N VAL A 225 10.93 3.71 -6.80
CA VAL A 225 11.35 4.37 -5.54
C VAL A 225 12.25 3.48 -4.70
N ASN A 226 12.06 2.16 -4.73
CA ASN A 226 12.95 1.23 -4.05
C ASN A 226 14.37 1.29 -4.62
N ALA A 227 14.53 1.36 -5.94
CA ALA A 227 15.84 1.54 -6.57
C ALA A 227 16.48 2.89 -6.21
N GLN A 228 15.70 3.98 -6.20
CA GLN A 228 16.18 5.30 -5.76
C GLN A 228 16.64 5.27 -4.29
N THR A 229 15.88 4.59 -3.44
CA THR A 229 16.19 4.48 -2.00
C THR A 229 17.45 3.63 -1.77
N LEU A 230 17.62 2.53 -2.50
CA LEU A 230 18.86 1.73 -2.44
C LEU A 230 20.07 2.55 -2.92
N SER A 231 19.94 3.32 -4.00
CA SER A 231 21.00 4.25 -4.42
C SER A 231 21.36 5.22 -3.30
N TYR A 232 20.36 5.83 -2.67
CA TYR A 232 20.57 6.73 -1.53
C TYR A 232 21.27 6.03 -0.36
N PHE A 233 20.89 4.82 0.01
CA PHE A 233 21.52 4.07 1.08
C PHE A 233 22.94 3.67 0.77
N TYR A 234 23.23 3.20 -0.43
CA TYR A 234 24.59 2.90 -0.88
C TYR A 234 25.49 4.14 -0.88
N ASN A 235 24.96 5.30 -1.26
CA ASN A 235 25.67 6.57 -1.15
C ASN A 235 26.01 6.91 0.31
N ARG A 236 25.07 6.72 1.25
CA ARG A 236 25.28 6.95 2.69
C ARG A 236 26.33 6.02 3.29
N LEU A 237 26.51 4.85 2.72
CA LEU A 237 27.53 3.86 3.11
C LEU A 237 28.87 4.04 2.39
N GLY A 238 28.98 5.00 1.45
CA GLY A 238 30.20 5.22 0.65
C GLY A 238 30.43 4.17 -0.45
N MET A 239 29.42 3.35 -0.76
CA MET A 239 29.50 2.27 -1.76
C MET A 239 29.15 2.80 -3.16
N HIS A 240 30.03 3.59 -3.75
CA HIS A 240 29.76 4.39 -4.95
C HIS A 240 29.48 3.55 -6.21
N ASP A 241 30.04 2.34 -6.33
CA ASP A 241 29.76 1.46 -7.48
C ASP A 241 28.30 0.97 -7.43
N LYS A 242 27.85 0.52 -6.27
CA LYS A 242 26.46 0.14 -6.05
C LYS A 242 25.49 1.31 -6.23
N LYS A 243 25.88 2.51 -5.74
CA LYS A 243 25.10 3.73 -5.99
C LYS A 243 24.87 3.94 -7.49
N ARG A 244 25.93 3.90 -8.31
CA ARG A 244 25.81 4.10 -9.77
C ARG A 244 24.95 3.02 -10.45
N GLU A 245 25.06 1.77 -9.99
CA GLU A 245 24.21 0.67 -10.45
C GLU A 245 22.73 0.99 -10.21
N TYR A 246 22.36 1.36 -8.98
CA TYR A 246 20.98 1.66 -8.61
C TYR A 246 20.45 2.99 -9.17
N ASP A 247 21.30 3.99 -9.40
CA ASP A 247 20.93 5.20 -10.16
C ASP A 247 20.45 4.82 -11.57
N ARG A 248 21.20 3.95 -12.26
CA ARG A 248 20.84 3.49 -13.61
C ARG A 248 19.52 2.70 -13.60
N ILE A 249 19.35 1.78 -12.65
CA ILE A 249 18.11 1.01 -12.51
C ILE A 249 16.92 1.94 -12.25
N ALA A 250 17.06 2.91 -11.35
CA ALA A 250 16.02 3.89 -11.04
C ALA A 250 15.64 4.73 -12.26
N GLU A 251 16.63 5.19 -13.03
CA GLU A 251 16.39 5.95 -14.26
C GLU A 251 15.67 5.11 -15.32
N GLU A 252 16.11 3.86 -15.55
CA GLU A 252 15.43 2.93 -16.48
C GLU A 252 13.97 2.72 -16.09
N LYS A 253 13.69 2.54 -14.79
CA LYS A 253 12.31 2.40 -14.29
C LYS A 253 11.50 3.68 -14.47
N ASN A 254 12.06 4.85 -14.17
CA ASN A 254 11.39 6.14 -14.39
C ASN A 254 11.05 6.39 -15.87
N ILE A 255 11.97 6.02 -16.78
CA ILE A 255 11.71 6.05 -18.23
C ILE A 255 10.56 5.10 -18.57
N THR A 256 10.56 3.90 -18.02
CA THR A 256 9.51 2.89 -18.22
C THR A 256 8.14 3.40 -17.77
N MET A 257 8.06 4.08 -16.61
CA MET A 257 6.82 4.72 -16.15
C MET A 257 6.23 5.66 -17.20
N SER A 258 7.09 6.43 -17.88
CA SER A 258 6.67 7.37 -18.92
C SER A 258 6.31 6.69 -20.25
N LYS A 259 6.95 5.56 -20.60
CA LYS A 259 6.77 4.90 -21.91
C LYS A 259 5.61 3.90 -21.92
N ILE A 260 5.51 3.09 -20.88
CA ILE A 260 4.53 2.00 -20.81
C ILE A 260 3.23 2.48 -20.18
N PHE A 261 3.29 3.17 -19.04
CA PHE A 261 2.10 3.46 -18.22
C PHE A 261 1.45 4.82 -18.51
N TRP A 262 2.24 5.87 -18.79
CA TRP A 262 1.71 7.22 -18.99
C TRP A 262 0.84 7.36 -20.23
N ASP A 263 -0.40 7.80 -20.07
CA ASP A 263 -1.28 8.20 -21.15
C ASP A 263 -1.30 9.71 -21.33
N GLN A 264 -0.76 10.16 -22.47
CA GLN A 264 -0.62 11.60 -22.78
C GLN A 264 -1.95 12.30 -23.00
N THR A 265 -2.97 11.56 -23.46
CA THR A 265 -4.31 12.10 -23.75
C THR A 265 -5.08 12.35 -22.46
N ASP A 266 -5.13 11.36 -21.61
CA ASP A 266 -5.84 11.42 -20.33
C ASP A 266 -5.04 12.14 -19.25
N GLY A 267 -3.70 12.12 -19.33
CA GLY A 267 -2.81 12.79 -18.36
C GLY A 267 -2.66 12.01 -17.06
N VAL A 268 -2.59 10.69 -17.14
CA VAL A 268 -2.50 9.78 -15.99
C VAL A 268 -1.75 8.50 -16.38
N TRP A 269 -1.31 7.73 -15.42
CA TRP A 269 -0.73 6.39 -15.61
C TRP A 269 -1.81 5.33 -15.44
N TYR A 270 -1.74 4.29 -16.28
CA TYR A 270 -2.66 3.16 -16.24
C TYR A 270 -1.90 1.84 -16.15
N ASP A 271 -2.53 0.82 -15.59
CA ASP A 271 -2.07 -0.55 -15.74
C ASP A 271 -1.98 -0.91 -17.24
N TYR A 272 -1.09 -1.85 -17.56
CA TYR A 272 -0.89 -2.30 -18.94
C TYR A 272 -1.33 -3.75 -19.08
N ASP A 273 -2.11 -4.05 -20.12
CA ASP A 273 -2.57 -5.39 -20.45
C ASP A 273 -1.61 -6.04 -21.45
N LEU A 274 -1.06 -7.20 -21.08
CA LEU A 274 -0.09 -7.96 -21.89
C LEU A 274 -0.74 -8.61 -23.11
N ASN A 275 -2.01 -9.02 -23.01
CA ASN A 275 -2.75 -9.67 -24.08
C ASN A 275 -3.22 -8.65 -25.12
N ALA A 276 -3.88 -7.59 -24.66
CA ALA A 276 -4.32 -6.47 -25.50
C ALA A 276 -3.16 -5.58 -25.97
N LYS A 277 -1.98 -5.70 -25.35
CA LYS A 277 -0.78 -4.87 -25.60
C LYS A 277 -1.09 -3.36 -25.52
N SER A 278 -1.92 -2.99 -24.56
CA SER A 278 -2.44 -1.63 -24.40
C SER A 278 -2.65 -1.26 -22.93
N ARG A 279 -2.84 0.04 -22.68
CA ARG A 279 -3.18 0.56 -21.35
C ARG A 279 -4.64 0.29 -21.04
N ARG A 280 -4.91 -0.11 -19.79
CA ARG A 280 -6.26 -0.28 -19.25
C ARG A 280 -6.79 1.06 -18.74
N ARG A 281 -7.57 1.76 -19.54
CA ARG A 281 -8.02 3.14 -19.30
C ARG A 281 -9.16 3.26 -18.29
N TYR A 282 -9.02 2.63 -17.12
CA TYR A 282 -9.95 2.72 -16.00
C TYR A 282 -9.34 3.52 -14.86
N PHE A 283 -10.18 4.22 -14.09
CA PHE A 283 -9.71 4.85 -12.87
C PHE A 283 -9.60 3.83 -11.76
N TYR A 284 -8.40 3.70 -11.24
CA TYR A 284 -8.08 3.06 -9.96
C TYR A 284 -7.11 3.97 -9.21
N MET A 285 -7.19 4.00 -7.86
CA MET A 285 -6.27 4.80 -7.05
C MET A 285 -4.79 4.46 -7.28
N SER A 286 -4.50 3.24 -7.75
CA SER A 286 -3.14 2.84 -8.17
C SER A 286 -2.54 3.74 -9.25
N ASN A 287 -3.39 4.41 -10.05
CA ASN A 287 -2.97 5.38 -11.07
C ASN A 287 -2.22 6.59 -10.47
N LEU A 288 -2.38 6.85 -9.16
CA LEU A 288 -1.73 7.96 -8.46
C LEU A 288 -0.42 7.56 -7.77
N HIS A 289 -0.10 6.27 -7.72
CA HIS A 289 1.12 5.79 -7.06
C HIS A 289 2.41 6.43 -7.61
N PRO A 290 2.54 6.74 -8.93
CA PRO A 290 3.74 7.38 -9.47
C PRO A 290 4.07 8.74 -8.85
N ILE A 291 3.10 9.53 -8.43
CA ILE A 291 3.37 10.82 -7.78
C ILE A 291 3.95 10.65 -6.37
N TRP A 292 3.50 9.64 -5.62
CA TRP A 292 4.07 9.32 -4.32
C TRP A 292 5.51 8.79 -4.43
N SER A 293 5.77 7.94 -5.41
CA SER A 293 7.10 7.37 -5.61
C SER A 293 8.14 8.37 -6.17
N GLY A 294 7.70 9.54 -6.64
CA GLY A 294 8.56 10.49 -7.34
C GLY A 294 8.99 10.04 -8.76
N CYS A 295 8.45 8.91 -9.25
CA CYS A 295 8.80 8.32 -10.55
C CYS A 295 7.77 8.67 -11.63
N TYR A 296 7.62 9.97 -11.90
CA TYR A 296 6.64 10.49 -12.83
C TYR A 296 7.25 11.39 -13.94
N GLY A 297 8.41 10.99 -14.41
CA GLY A 297 9.08 11.63 -15.52
C GLY A 297 10.19 12.59 -15.08
N PRO A 298 10.88 13.21 -16.07
CA PRO A 298 11.97 14.11 -15.82
C PRO A 298 11.48 15.39 -15.12
N GLU A 299 12.31 15.97 -14.27
CA GLU A 299 11.99 17.10 -13.40
C GLU A 299 11.36 18.28 -14.16
N GLY A 300 11.93 18.67 -15.31
CA GLY A 300 11.43 19.77 -16.12
C GLY A 300 10.02 19.58 -16.72
N SER A 301 9.43 18.36 -16.65
CA SER A 301 8.08 18.08 -17.11
C SER A 301 7.05 17.91 -16.00
N ARG A 302 7.49 17.85 -14.75
CA ARG A 302 6.66 17.46 -13.60
C ARG A 302 5.48 18.41 -13.35
N ALA A 303 5.68 19.72 -13.49
CA ALA A 303 4.59 20.71 -13.32
C ALA A 303 3.46 20.45 -14.32
N ARG A 304 3.77 20.24 -15.59
CA ARG A 304 2.79 19.94 -16.64
C ARG A 304 2.12 18.58 -16.44
N THR A 305 2.87 17.60 -15.93
CA THR A 305 2.32 16.27 -15.58
C THR A 305 1.30 16.40 -14.46
N MET A 306 1.62 17.19 -13.42
CA MET A 306 0.71 17.45 -12.31
C MET A 306 -0.55 18.20 -12.74
N GLU A 307 -0.43 19.23 -13.57
CA GLU A 307 -1.58 19.94 -14.13
C GLU A 307 -2.56 18.97 -14.85
N LYS A 308 -2.00 18.08 -15.69
CA LYS A 308 -2.82 17.10 -16.41
C LYS A 308 -3.49 16.10 -15.46
N LEU A 309 -2.77 15.63 -14.45
CA LEU A 309 -3.29 14.69 -13.47
C LEU A 309 -4.45 15.32 -12.68
N ILE A 310 -4.30 16.55 -12.19
CA ILE A 310 -5.38 17.25 -11.48
C ILE A 310 -6.60 17.43 -12.38
N LYS A 311 -6.38 17.80 -13.64
CA LYS A 311 -7.48 17.87 -14.63
C LYS A 311 -8.17 16.52 -14.84
N TYR A 312 -7.40 15.43 -14.90
CA TYR A 312 -7.94 14.08 -15.01
C TYR A 312 -8.83 13.72 -13.82
N LEU A 313 -8.37 13.97 -12.59
CA LEU A 313 -9.12 13.68 -11.37
C LEU A 313 -10.46 14.45 -11.33
N ASN A 314 -10.44 15.73 -11.71
CA ASN A 314 -11.66 16.55 -11.84
C ASN A 314 -12.61 15.98 -12.89
N ASN A 315 -12.12 15.65 -14.08
CA ASN A 315 -12.93 15.10 -15.18
C ASN A 315 -13.56 13.75 -14.83
N LYS A 316 -12.86 12.91 -14.06
CA LYS A 316 -13.39 11.62 -13.57
C LYS A 316 -14.39 11.80 -12.43
N GLY A 317 -14.48 12.98 -11.83
CA GLY A 317 -15.42 13.27 -10.74
C GLY A 317 -15.11 12.54 -9.45
N VAL A 318 -13.86 12.07 -9.25
CA VAL A 318 -13.46 11.30 -8.07
C VAL A 318 -13.25 12.18 -6.83
N LEU A 319 -13.11 13.48 -7.03
CA LEU A 319 -12.91 14.47 -5.96
C LEU A 319 -14.23 14.94 -5.32
N LYS A 320 -15.39 14.60 -5.88
CA LYS A 320 -16.71 15.08 -5.42
C LYS A 320 -17.19 14.46 -4.11
N TYR A 321 -16.61 13.35 -3.69
CA TYR A 321 -17.06 12.61 -2.52
C TYR A 321 -16.49 13.21 -1.23
N ASP A 322 -17.35 13.37 -0.23
CA ASP A 322 -16.95 13.96 1.07
C ASP A 322 -16.25 12.96 1.99
N GLY A 323 -16.44 11.67 1.77
CA GLY A 323 -15.82 10.59 2.56
C GLY A 323 -14.40 10.22 2.12
N GLY A 324 -13.84 10.89 1.11
CA GLY A 324 -12.52 10.60 0.54
C GLY A 324 -12.61 10.21 -0.94
N MET A 325 -11.49 9.82 -1.54
CA MET A 325 -11.42 9.40 -2.94
C MET A 325 -11.77 7.90 -3.07
N PRO A 326 -12.69 7.51 -3.97
CA PRO A 326 -13.02 6.09 -4.13
C PRO A 326 -11.84 5.31 -4.72
N THR A 327 -11.71 4.04 -4.36
CA THR A 327 -10.67 3.15 -4.88
C THR A 327 -10.76 2.95 -6.38
N SER A 328 -11.99 2.82 -6.89
CA SER A 328 -12.35 2.77 -8.32
C SER A 328 -13.67 3.49 -8.55
N LEU A 329 -14.17 3.50 -9.80
CA LEU A 329 -15.51 3.99 -10.14
C LEU A 329 -16.51 2.85 -10.43
N GLU A 330 -16.07 1.60 -10.26
CA GLU A 330 -16.83 0.38 -10.55
C GLU A 330 -17.54 -0.11 -9.29
N ASP A 331 -18.88 -0.15 -9.31
CA ASP A 331 -19.70 -0.70 -8.23
C ASP A 331 -19.94 -2.21 -8.47
N SER A 332 -18.97 -3.00 -8.11
CA SER A 332 -18.94 -4.44 -8.38
C SER A 332 -19.28 -5.31 -7.16
N GLY A 333 -19.42 -4.71 -5.98
CA GLY A 333 -19.52 -5.44 -4.71
C GLY A 333 -18.17 -5.96 -4.19
N GLN A 334 -17.06 -5.81 -4.94
CA GLN A 334 -15.73 -6.14 -4.46
C GLN A 334 -15.20 -5.08 -3.50
N GLN A 335 -14.42 -5.51 -2.51
CA GLN A 335 -13.98 -4.60 -1.45
C GLN A 335 -12.99 -3.51 -1.89
N TRP A 336 -12.25 -3.73 -3.00
CA TRP A 336 -11.32 -2.77 -3.58
C TRP A 336 -11.94 -2.01 -4.76
N ASP A 337 -13.28 -1.88 -4.78
CA ASP A 337 -14.03 -1.08 -5.73
C ASP A 337 -14.94 -0.06 -5.03
N PHE A 338 -15.63 0.75 -5.83
CA PHE A 338 -16.63 1.71 -5.32
C PHE A 338 -17.71 0.98 -4.49
N PRO A 339 -18.19 1.55 -3.37
CA PRO A 339 -17.92 2.89 -2.87
C PRO A 339 -16.78 2.97 -1.81
N ASN A 340 -15.87 1.99 -1.78
CA ASN A 340 -14.86 1.90 -0.74
C ASN A 340 -13.66 2.82 -0.98
N ALA A 341 -13.12 3.33 0.13
CA ALA A 341 -11.84 4.01 0.23
C ALA A 341 -10.98 3.38 1.33
N TRP A 342 -9.69 3.29 1.08
CA TRP A 342 -8.73 2.62 1.94
C TRP A 342 -7.64 3.60 2.38
N ALA A 343 -7.32 3.60 3.67
CA ALA A 343 -6.36 4.52 4.26
C ALA A 343 -4.99 4.53 3.53
N PRO A 344 -4.40 3.38 3.15
CA PRO A 344 -3.18 3.34 2.36
C PRO A 344 -3.24 4.17 1.08
N LEU A 345 -4.31 4.03 0.31
CA LEU A 345 -4.45 4.69 -0.99
C LEU A 345 -4.68 6.19 -0.84
N GLN A 346 -5.47 6.60 0.16
CA GLN A 346 -5.63 8.02 0.51
C GLN A 346 -4.29 8.63 0.88
N HIS A 347 -3.52 7.96 1.75
CA HIS A 347 -2.19 8.41 2.14
C HIS A 347 -1.26 8.61 0.95
N LEU A 348 -1.14 7.61 0.07
CA LEU A 348 -0.26 7.69 -1.10
C LEU A 348 -0.63 8.86 -2.03
N ALA A 349 -1.92 9.06 -2.28
CA ALA A 349 -2.38 10.18 -3.10
C ALA A 349 -2.12 11.54 -2.44
N ILE A 350 -2.47 11.68 -1.17
CA ILE A 350 -2.28 12.93 -0.40
C ILE A 350 -0.81 13.27 -0.28
N MET A 351 0.03 12.32 0.09
CA MET A 351 1.47 12.54 0.26
C MET A 351 2.16 12.85 -1.07
N GLY A 352 1.77 12.15 -2.16
CA GLY A 352 2.30 12.45 -3.50
C GLY A 352 1.97 13.86 -3.97
N LEU A 353 0.74 14.33 -3.72
CA LEU A 353 0.33 15.70 -4.00
C LEU A 353 1.08 16.71 -3.10
N TYR A 354 1.23 16.39 -1.82
CA TYR A 354 1.97 17.24 -0.88
C TYR A 354 3.44 17.40 -1.26
N GLU A 355 4.10 16.34 -1.68
CA GLU A 355 5.48 16.40 -2.17
C GLU A 355 5.61 17.24 -3.46
N ALA A 356 4.56 17.29 -4.26
CA ALA A 356 4.50 18.11 -5.46
C ALA A 356 4.15 19.59 -5.21
N ARG A 357 3.93 20.04 -3.97
CA ARG A 357 3.50 21.40 -3.59
C ARG A 357 4.40 22.51 -4.13
N ASN A 358 5.71 22.29 -4.14
CA ASN A 358 6.68 23.24 -4.67
C ASN A 358 6.78 23.24 -6.21
N ILE A 359 6.12 22.27 -6.86
CA ILE A 359 6.10 22.10 -8.32
C ILE A 359 4.81 22.71 -8.90
N HIS A 360 3.69 22.57 -8.19
CA HIS A 360 2.38 23.02 -8.66
C HIS A 360 1.48 23.40 -7.48
N HIS A 361 1.08 24.68 -7.39
CA HIS A 361 0.31 25.21 -6.25
C HIS A 361 -1.00 24.44 -5.98
N ALA A 362 -1.77 24.11 -7.02
CA ALA A 362 -3.01 23.37 -6.85
C ALA A 362 -2.80 21.94 -6.27
N ALA A 363 -1.59 21.40 -6.32
CA ALA A 363 -1.30 20.11 -5.68
C ALA A 363 -1.28 20.25 -4.15
N GLU A 364 -0.78 21.36 -3.61
CA GLU A 364 -0.82 21.65 -2.18
C GLU A 364 -2.26 21.78 -1.66
N GLU A 365 -3.06 22.59 -2.36
CA GLU A 365 -4.46 22.80 -1.99
C GLU A 365 -5.25 21.50 -2.04
N LEU A 366 -5.09 20.72 -3.10
CA LEU A 366 -5.77 19.43 -3.26
C LEU A 366 -5.31 18.42 -2.20
N SER A 367 -4.02 18.40 -1.86
CA SER A 367 -3.52 17.51 -0.81
C SER A 367 -4.18 17.80 0.54
N PHE A 368 -4.32 19.09 0.89
CA PHE A 368 -4.98 19.50 2.11
C PHE A 368 -6.49 19.18 2.10
N GLU A 369 -7.19 19.47 0.99
CA GLU A 369 -8.61 19.15 0.85
C GLU A 369 -8.90 17.66 1.04
N LEU A 370 -8.08 16.79 0.43
CA LEU A 370 -8.23 15.35 0.56
C LEU A 370 -7.87 14.87 1.98
N ALA A 371 -6.85 15.45 2.61
CA ALA A 371 -6.51 15.15 3.99
C ALA A 371 -7.63 15.53 4.95
N GLU A 372 -8.23 16.72 4.76
CA GLU A 372 -9.36 17.19 5.56
C GLU A 372 -10.57 16.25 5.43
N LYS A 373 -10.97 15.88 4.21
CA LYS A 373 -12.06 14.92 3.96
C LYS A 373 -11.78 13.59 4.66
N TRP A 374 -10.56 13.08 4.53
CA TRP A 374 -10.19 11.80 5.13
C TRP A 374 -10.18 11.85 6.66
N ILE A 375 -9.64 12.90 7.27
CA ILE A 375 -9.66 13.08 8.73
C ILE A 375 -11.09 13.23 9.26
N ARG A 376 -11.94 14.00 8.59
CA ARG A 376 -13.36 14.15 8.97
C ARG A 376 -14.12 12.83 8.92
N THR A 377 -13.90 12.03 7.87
CA THR A 377 -14.51 10.69 7.74
C THR A 377 -14.06 9.78 8.89
N ASN A 378 -12.77 9.72 9.16
CA ASN A 378 -12.23 8.91 10.26
C ASN A 378 -12.74 9.39 11.62
N TRP A 379 -12.77 10.70 11.83
CA TRP A 379 -13.24 11.28 13.09
C TRP A 379 -14.72 10.97 13.35
N LYS A 380 -15.57 11.12 12.36
CA LYS A 380 -16.99 10.82 12.50
C LYS A 380 -17.23 9.32 12.79
N GLY A 381 -16.55 8.43 12.09
CA GLY A 381 -16.60 7.00 12.38
C GLY A 381 -16.08 6.67 13.79
N TYR A 382 -15.01 7.33 14.23
CA TYR A 382 -14.47 7.17 15.57
C TYR A 382 -15.43 7.64 16.66
N GLN A 383 -16.18 8.74 16.46
CA GLN A 383 -17.19 9.21 17.41
C GLN A 383 -18.30 8.18 17.66
N GLU A 384 -18.63 7.39 16.64
CA GLU A 384 -19.68 6.38 16.75
C GLU A 384 -19.21 5.08 17.44
N LEU A 385 -18.01 4.58 17.10
CA LEU A 385 -17.53 3.28 17.54
C LEU A 385 -16.24 3.31 18.39
N HIS A 386 -15.65 4.48 18.63
CA HIS A 386 -14.38 4.64 19.33
C HIS A 386 -13.22 3.81 18.70
N ALA A 387 -13.30 3.57 17.38
CA ALA A 387 -12.32 2.83 16.61
C ALA A 387 -12.27 3.35 15.16
N MET A 388 -11.11 3.24 14.51
CA MET A 388 -10.97 3.46 13.07
C MET A 388 -11.37 2.21 12.31
N PHE A 389 -12.01 2.36 11.15
CA PHE A 389 -12.34 1.24 10.29
C PHE A 389 -11.18 0.88 9.36
N GLU A 390 -11.14 -0.36 8.92
CA GLU A 390 -10.26 -0.88 7.89
C GLU A 390 -10.42 -0.10 6.57
N LYS A 391 -11.66 0.15 6.15
CA LYS A 391 -12.09 0.87 4.96
C LYS A 391 -13.36 1.67 5.22
N TYR A 392 -13.57 2.71 4.43
CA TYR A 392 -14.71 3.62 4.56
C TYR A 392 -15.52 3.71 3.27
N ASN A 393 -16.81 4.03 3.40
CA ASN A 393 -17.68 4.34 2.27
C ASN A 393 -17.56 5.84 1.94
N VAL A 394 -17.12 6.18 0.74
CA VAL A 394 -16.93 7.59 0.34
C VAL A 394 -18.21 8.39 0.18
N THR A 395 -19.36 7.71 0.00
CA THR A 395 -20.65 8.37 -0.24
C THR A 395 -21.32 8.87 1.04
N VAL A 396 -20.87 8.36 2.20
CA VAL A 396 -21.41 8.73 3.52
C VAL A 396 -20.28 8.93 4.51
N VAL A 397 -20.04 10.17 4.91
CA VAL A 397 -18.96 10.53 5.85
C VAL A 397 -19.10 9.75 7.17
N GLY A 398 -18.04 9.10 7.58
CA GLY A 398 -17.97 8.32 8.83
C GLY A 398 -18.47 6.89 8.72
N LYS A 399 -19.11 6.50 7.61
CA LYS A 399 -19.62 5.14 7.44
C LYS A 399 -18.52 4.16 7.05
N ALA A 400 -18.52 3.00 7.68
CA ALA A 400 -17.68 1.87 7.29
C ALA A 400 -17.95 1.44 5.85
N GLY A 401 -16.92 0.99 5.15
CA GLY A 401 -17.04 0.33 3.85
C GLY A 401 -17.64 -1.06 3.95
N GLY A 402 -17.82 -1.74 2.82
CA GLY A 402 -18.39 -3.09 2.76
C GLY A 402 -17.85 -3.91 1.59
N GLY A 403 -18.52 -5.02 1.30
CA GLY A 403 -18.15 -5.92 0.20
C GLY A 403 -16.97 -6.84 0.52
N GLY A 404 -16.67 -7.75 -0.43
CA GLY A 404 -15.63 -8.74 -0.25
C GLY A 404 -16.04 -9.95 0.59
N GLU A 405 -15.05 -10.71 1.00
CA GLU A 405 -15.23 -12.03 1.65
C GLU A 405 -15.54 -11.95 3.16
N TYR A 406 -15.46 -10.77 3.79
CA TYR A 406 -15.64 -10.62 5.23
C TYR A 406 -16.15 -9.22 5.62
N GLU A 407 -16.71 -9.13 6.83
CA GLU A 407 -17.17 -7.86 7.41
C GLU A 407 -16.01 -6.92 7.69
N VAL A 408 -16.23 -5.59 7.51
CA VAL A 408 -15.22 -4.56 7.80
C VAL A 408 -14.71 -4.66 9.23
N GLN A 409 -13.39 -4.54 9.40
CA GLN A 409 -12.75 -4.69 10.71
C GLN A 409 -12.52 -3.31 11.37
N PRO A 410 -12.88 -3.14 12.67
CA PRO A 410 -12.60 -1.94 13.44
C PRO A 410 -11.22 -1.98 14.13
N GLY A 411 -10.70 -0.82 14.52
CA GLY A 411 -9.44 -0.67 15.26
C GLY A 411 -8.19 -0.89 14.42
N PHE A 412 -8.26 -0.58 13.14
CA PHE A 412 -7.30 -1.02 12.13
C PHE A 412 -6.00 -0.20 12.11
N GLY A 413 -4.85 -0.89 12.13
CA GLY A 413 -3.52 -0.30 12.29
C GLY A 413 -3.15 0.73 11.22
N TRP A 414 -3.36 0.44 9.94
CA TRP A 414 -3.05 1.40 8.87
C TRP A 414 -3.92 2.66 8.92
N SER A 415 -5.21 2.54 9.26
CA SER A 415 -6.09 3.72 9.40
C SER A 415 -5.63 4.60 10.56
N ASN A 416 -5.20 3.97 11.66
CA ASN A 416 -4.62 4.68 12.79
C ASN A 416 -3.33 5.43 12.40
N GLY A 417 -2.42 4.78 11.68
CA GLY A 417 -1.14 5.36 11.24
C GLY A 417 -1.34 6.52 10.28
N VAL A 418 -2.19 6.34 9.27
CA VAL A 418 -2.50 7.39 8.29
C VAL A 418 -3.17 8.59 8.95
N ALA A 419 -4.15 8.38 9.84
CA ALA A 419 -4.78 9.49 10.55
C ALA A 419 -3.76 10.29 11.39
N MET A 420 -2.83 9.60 12.08
CA MET A 420 -1.76 10.25 12.83
C MET A 420 -0.83 11.08 11.93
N ARG A 421 -0.43 10.51 10.78
CA ARG A 421 0.44 11.22 9.83
C ARG A 421 -0.22 12.47 9.25
N LEU A 422 -1.48 12.39 8.88
CA LEU A 422 -2.21 13.54 8.34
C LEU A 422 -2.46 14.62 9.41
N LEU A 423 -2.72 14.22 10.66
CA LEU A 423 -2.82 15.15 11.78
C LEU A 423 -1.50 15.82 12.12
N GLU A 424 -0.39 15.11 12.06
CA GLU A 424 0.95 15.68 12.24
C GLU A 424 1.27 16.72 11.17
N LEU A 425 0.88 16.45 9.92
CA LEU A 425 1.21 17.29 8.77
C LEU A 425 0.29 18.51 8.62
N PHE A 426 -1.01 18.36 8.93
CA PHE A 426 -2.04 19.35 8.63
C PHE A 426 -2.85 19.80 9.86
N GLY A 427 -2.52 19.30 11.06
CA GLY A 427 -3.33 19.54 12.26
C GLY A 427 -3.50 21.00 12.65
N ASP A 428 -2.52 21.86 12.33
CA ASP A 428 -2.55 23.30 12.54
C ASP A 428 -3.54 24.04 11.59
N ARG A 429 -3.88 23.43 10.46
CA ARG A 429 -4.80 23.96 9.44
C ARG A 429 -6.22 23.40 9.56
N LEU A 430 -6.38 22.23 10.22
CA LEU A 430 -7.66 21.57 10.36
C LEU A 430 -8.54 22.28 11.39
N THR A 431 -9.73 22.67 11.00
CA THR A 431 -10.72 23.28 11.89
C THR A 431 -11.91 22.36 12.11
N PRO A 432 -12.47 22.30 13.35
CA PRO A 432 -13.76 21.63 13.55
C PRO A 432 -14.82 22.36 12.71
N THR A 433 -15.53 21.63 11.86
CA THR A 433 -16.73 22.19 11.23
C THR A 433 -17.79 22.39 12.29
N GLU A 434 -18.20 23.62 12.52
CA GLU A 434 -19.39 23.96 13.30
C GLU A 434 -20.61 23.36 12.58
N GLY A 435 -21.04 22.16 13.00
CA GLY A 435 -22.44 21.81 12.87
C GLY A 435 -23.24 22.80 13.72
N ASN A 436 -24.31 23.39 13.21
CA ASN A 436 -25.22 24.30 13.91
C ASN A 436 -25.71 23.71 15.24
N SER A 437 -24.90 23.79 16.26
CA SER A 437 -25.24 23.66 17.68
C SER A 437 -24.11 24.30 18.47
N ALA A 438 -24.50 25.20 19.38
CA ALA A 438 -23.62 26.01 20.23
C ALA A 438 -22.37 25.24 20.68
N ALA A 439 -21.22 25.63 20.18
CA ALA A 439 -19.93 24.99 20.44
C ALA A 439 -19.62 25.05 21.95
N SER A 440 -19.57 23.87 22.53
CA SER A 440 -18.89 23.71 23.81
C SER A 440 -17.37 23.78 23.57
N PRO A 441 -16.59 24.53 24.39
CA PRO A 441 -15.13 24.69 24.27
C PRO A 441 -14.34 23.38 24.45
N THR A 442 -15.02 22.25 24.56
CA THR A 442 -14.46 20.91 24.74
C THR A 442 -13.87 20.29 23.49
N LEU A 443 -14.19 20.77 22.26
CA LEU A 443 -13.67 20.18 21.01
C LEU A 443 -12.21 20.60 20.72
N SER A 444 -11.86 21.86 21.05
CA SER A 444 -10.45 22.31 20.99
C SER A 444 -9.56 21.56 21.99
N LEU A 445 -10.15 21.20 23.16
CA LEU A 445 -9.50 20.36 24.14
C LEU A 445 -9.41 18.87 23.70
N ALA A 446 -10.34 18.34 22.92
CA ALA A 446 -10.31 16.95 22.46
C ALA A 446 -9.26 16.71 21.35
N LEU A 447 -9.09 17.65 20.41
CA LEU A 447 -7.96 17.64 19.48
C LEU A 447 -6.64 17.90 20.22
N GLY A 448 -6.62 18.84 21.17
CA GLY A 448 -5.48 19.10 22.05
C GLY A 448 -5.19 17.92 23.01
N LEU A 449 -6.19 17.15 23.45
CA LEU A 449 -6.03 15.94 24.25
C LEU A 449 -5.55 14.74 23.41
N LEU A 450 -5.94 14.61 22.15
CA LEU A 450 -5.32 13.64 21.25
C LEU A 450 -3.83 13.96 21.01
N MET A 451 -3.49 15.23 20.81
CA MET A 451 -2.10 15.71 20.74
C MET A 451 -1.40 15.66 22.09
N GLY A 452 -2.08 16.00 23.19
CA GLY A 452 -1.54 15.97 24.56
C GLY A 452 -1.37 14.56 25.12
N LEU A 453 -2.21 13.59 24.76
CA LEU A 453 -2.04 12.18 25.09
C LEU A 453 -0.91 11.54 24.28
N LEU A 454 -0.57 12.11 23.11
CA LEU A 454 0.61 11.76 22.33
C LEU A 454 1.90 12.32 22.94
N SER A 455 1.85 13.48 23.62
CA SER A 455 3.03 14.13 24.22
C SER A 455 3.31 13.75 25.68
N LEU A 456 2.31 13.35 26.46
CA LEU A 456 2.43 12.96 27.87
C LEU A 456 2.69 11.48 28.10
N GLY A 457 2.61 10.63 27.06
CA GLY A 457 2.98 9.21 27.13
C GLY A 457 4.48 8.90 27.10
N VAL A 458 5.34 9.92 26.98
CA VAL A 458 6.80 9.76 26.75
C VAL A 458 7.63 9.76 28.04
N ARG A 459 7.04 9.92 29.23
CA ARG A 459 7.81 9.79 30.49
C ARG A 459 7.18 8.76 31.41
N SER A 460 7.52 7.54 31.25
CA SER A 460 7.99 6.54 32.24
C SER A 460 7.85 5.10 31.73
N GLN A 461 8.99 4.48 31.65
CA GLN A 461 9.31 3.10 32.04
C GLN A 461 8.56 1.90 31.42
N PHE A 462 9.40 1.07 30.80
CA PHE A 462 9.52 -0.37 30.95
C PHE A 462 8.65 -1.31 30.10
N PHE A 463 9.42 -2.11 29.55
CA PHE A 463 9.56 -3.50 29.13
C PHE A 463 9.46 -3.72 27.65
#